data_495d4979439ea7b94ce149321d87ebff
#
_entry.id   495d4979439ea7b94ce149321d87ebff
#
_cell.length_a   1.000
_cell.length_b   1.000
_cell.length_c   1.000
_cell.angle_alpha   90.00
_cell.angle_beta   90.00
_cell.angle_gamma   90.00
#
_symmetry.space_group_name_H-M   'P 1'
#
loop_
_entity.id
_entity.type
_entity.pdbx_description
1 polymer ?
#
loop_
_entity_poly.entity_id
_entity_poly.type
_entity_poly.pdbx_seq_one_letter_code
_entity_poly.pdbx_strand_id
1 'polypeptide(L)'
;MRARAVMVCGTTSGAGKSFLATALARWYSRQGLRVAPFKAQNMSNNARVVAGGEMGSAQYFQALAARCVPDVRMNPILLKPESETRSQVILLGQRRDELSAMQWRARAEHLWPTVHGCLEELLAENDALIIEGAGSPAEINLQATDLVNMRVAEAAAAATLIVCDIDRGGAFAHLFGTHQLLSLKHRALIHGFVLNKFRGDRDLLAPGPEMLKALTGVPTLAVLPMWREHGLPEEDGVFDAGPAFGSGLSVAVLAYPHISNLDEFAPLRQEPGLSLCWAREPRSIAAVDLLVLPGSKNVAADLAWLRQRGLDAAVMAHVSADKPTLAICGGLQMLGSEVQDPLGVEGAARGLGLLPYSTEFQPAKRYRHGRHSLAPLSGFWAALSGIGFDAYEIRHGETRAEPHPSARSLRAVADDHCGWQYGQTLALYLHGMLESPAVMRAVRRQHPDARRHSERSRGFHRPALRGGCIDVVARLRMARHDKSMTQIDQLRPTTVTILKSLIPGDRPWTSSPRHPPLMRDAPAAAMPSVLREPPAPGPQSPTSLARFPTTRS
;
A
#
# COMPACT_ATOMS: atom_id res chain seq x y z
N MET A 1 -28.43 -12.81 4.94
CA MET A 1 -28.44 -11.72 5.96
C MET A 1 -27.40 -10.72 5.54
N ARG A 2 -27.68 -9.43 5.60
CA ARG A 2 -26.69 -8.37 5.36
C ARG A 2 -25.60 -8.39 6.43
N ALA A 3 -24.33 -8.22 6.04
CA ALA A 3 -23.22 -8.14 6.98
C ALA A 3 -23.41 -7.03 8.00
N ARG A 4 -22.87 -7.20 9.18
CA ARG A 4 -22.71 -6.12 10.16
C ARG A 4 -21.41 -5.38 9.87
N ALA A 5 -21.43 -4.05 9.98
CA ALA A 5 -20.32 -3.21 9.66
C ALA A 5 -19.71 -2.55 10.91
N VAL A 6 -18.40 -2.53 10.97
CA VAL A 6 -17.63 -1.73 11.93
C VAL A 6 -16.81 -0.71 11.13
N MET A 7 -16.98 0.58 11.44
CA MET A 7 -16.26 1.68 10.85
C MET A 7 -15.14 2.16 11.78
N VAL A 8 -13.93 2.29 11.24
CA VAL A 8 -12.78 2.82 11.97
C VAL A 8 -12.41 4.18 11.39
N CYS A 9 -12.79 5.26 12.09
CA CYS A 9 -12.36 6.62 11.80
C CYS A 9 -11.20 7.02 12.71
N GLY A 10 -10.40 8.01 12.30
CA GLY A 10 -9.33 8.57 13.11
C GLY A 10 -9.59 10.03 13.45
N THR A 11 -9.00 10.54 14.52
CA THR A 11 -8.96 11.99 14.75
C THR A 11 -8.02 12.70 13.79
N THR A 12 -7.04 11.98 13.23
CA THR A 12 -6.01 12.49 12.30
C THR A 12 -5.52 11.37 11.38
N SER A 13 -4.75 11.72 10.33
CA SER A 13 -3.86 10.77 9.66
C SER A 13 -2.85 10.22 10.66
N GLY A 14 -2.39 8.98 10.45
CA GLY A 14 -1.43 8.33 11.35
C GLY A 14 -1.98 7.93 12.74
N ALA A 15 -3.28 8.14 13.06
CA ALA A 15 -3.88 7.74 14.33
C ALA A 15 -3.89 6.21 14.56
N GLY A 16 -3.68 5.41 13.50
CA GLY A 16 -3.64 3.95 13.55
C GLY A 16 -4.93 3.27 13.07
N LYS A 17 -5.69 3.94 12.20
CA LYS A 17 -6.90 3.37 11.57
C LYS A 17 -6.61 2.05 10.88
N SER A 18 -5.63 2.02 9.99
CA SER A 18 -5.27 0.83 9.19
C SER A 18 -4.81 -0.32 10.08
N PHE A 19 -4.04 -0.01 11.14
CA PHE A 19 -3.65 -1.01 12.13
C PHE A 19 -4.87 -1.63 12.82
N LEU A 20 -5.79 -0.81 13.35
CA LEU A 20 -6.97 -1.30 14.04
C LEU A 20 -7.92 -2.05 13.08
N ALA A 21 -8.15 -1.53 11.86
CA ALA A 21 -8.97 -2.19 10.86
C ALA A 21 -8.40 -3.57 10.50
N THR A 22 -7.08 -3.68 10.30
CA THR A 22 -6.41 -4.96 10.03
C THR A 22 -6.55 -5.94 11.19
N ALA A 23 -6.36 -5.45 12.43
CA ALA A 23 -6.49 -6.26 13.63
C ALA A 23 -7.93 -6.79 13.81
N LEU A 24 -8.95 -5.95 13.61
CA LEU A 24 -10.36 -6.33 13.66
C LEU A 24 -10.70 -7.33 12.56
N ALA A 25 -10.30 -7.08 11.31
CA ALA A 25 -10.52 -8.00 10.20
C ALA A 25 -9.94 -9.39 10.50
N ARG A 26 -8.72 -9.43 11.04
CA ARG A 26 -8.07 -10.66 11.46
C ARG A 26 -8.78 -11.34 12.61
N TRP A 27 -9.19 -10.57 13.62
CA TRP A 27 -9.84 -11.10 14.81
C TRP A 27 -11.19 -11.73 14.46
N TYR A 28 -12.06 -11.04 13.71
CA TYR A 28 -13.35 -11.58 13.31
C TYR A 28 -13.23 -12.80 12.38
N SER A 29 -12.25 -12.79 11.45
CA SER A 29 -11.96 -13.96 10.60
C SER A 29 -11.53 -15.18 11.44
N ARG A 30 -10.80 -14.98 12.54
CA ARG A 30 -10.45 -16.08 13.48
C ARG A 30 -11.64 -16.62 14.24
N GLN A 31 -12.71 -15.87 14.36
CA GLN A 31 -13.97 -16.34 14.95
C GLN A 31 -14.83 -17.15 13.94
N GLY A 32 -14.33 -17.39 12.73
CA GLY A 32 -15.03 -18.16 11.70
C GLY A 32 -15.99 -17.34 10.82
N LEU A 33 -16.02 -16.00 10.96
CA LEU A 33 -16.83 -15.14 10.11
C LEU A 33 -16.17 -14.92 8.75
N ARG A 34 -17.00 -14.79 7.70
CA ARG A 34 -16.58 -14.25 6.41
C ARG A 34 -16.46 -12.74 6.56
N VAL A 35 -15.23 -12.25 6.45
CA VAL A 35 -14.92 -10.84 6.68
C VAL A 35 -14.31 -10.23 5.43
N ALA A 36 -14.77 -9.06 5.03
CA ALA A 36 -14.10 -8.25 4.03
C ALA A 36 -13.71 -6.88 4.61
N PRO A 37 -12.57 -6.29 4.20
CA PRO A 37 -12.27 -4.89 4.45
C PRO A 37 -12.95 -4.02 3.41
N PHE A 38 -13.14 -2.72 3.73
CA PHE A 38 -13.62 -1.71 2.79
C PHE A 38 -13.04 -0.34 3.12
N LYS A 39 -12.56 0.38 2.11
CA LYS A 39 -12.20 1.79 2.19
C LYS A 39 -12.63 2.47 0.91
N ALA A 40 -13.66 3.28 0.98
CA ALA A 40 -14.32 3.85 -0.20
C ALA A 40 -13.35 4.60 -1.11
N GLN A 41 -12.47 5.40 -0.53
CA GLN A 41 -11.41 6.12 -1.24
C GLN A 41 -10.11 6.05 -0.44
N ASN A 42 -9.03 5.69 -1.10
CA ASN A 42 -7.68 5.80 -0.56
C ASN A 42 -6.85 6.80 -1.35
N MET A 43 -5.92 7.49 -0.70
CA MET A 43 -4.94 8.36 -1.34
C MET A 43 -3.55 7.82 -1.02
N SER A 44 -2.94 7.13 -1.98
CA SER A 44 -1.64 6.49 -1.77
C SER A 44 -0.98 6.15 -3.10
N ASN A 45 0.34 6.25 -3.15
CA ASN A 45 1.14 5.70 -4.26
C ASN A 45 1.46 4.21 -4.09
N ASN A 46 1.10 3.63 -2.94
CA ASN A 46 1.28 2.20 -2.65
C ASN A 46 0.08 1.40 -3.14
N ALA A 47 0.29 0.56 -4.14
CA ALA A 47 -0.77 -0.24 -4.77
C ALA A 47 -0.33 -1.66 -5.05
N ARG A 48 -1.29 -2.58 -5.09
CA ARG A 48 -1.12 -3.99 -5.45
C ARG A 48 -2.00 -4.37 -6.62
N VAL A 49 -1.52 -5.27 -7.46
CA VAL A 49 -2.31 -5.84 -8.57
C VAL A 49 -3.14 -6.99 -8.05
N VAL A 50 -4.41 -6.94 -8.33
CA VAL A 50 -5.39 -7.98 -8.00
C VAL A 50 -6.25 -8.28 -9.23
N ALA A 51 -7.19 -9.22 -9.14
CA ALA A 51 -8.16 -9.42 -10.19
C ALA A 51 -8.94 -8.11 -10.43
N GLY A 52 -9.02 -7.69 -11.69
CA GLY A 52 -9.69 -6.45 -12.09
C GLY A 52 -8.80 -5.21 -12.15
N GLY A 53 -7.55 -5.25 -11.65
CA GLY A 53 -6.62 -4.12 -11.73
C GLY A 53 -5.81 -3.86 -10.47
N GLU A 54 -5.71 -2.60 -10.05
CA GLU A 54 -4.93 -2.21 -8.87
C GLU A 54 -5.81 -1.72 -7.71
N MET A 55 -5.38 -2.00 -6.48
CA MET A 55 -6.01 -1.49 -5.26
C MET A 55 -4.95 -0.99 -4.28
N GLY A 56 -5.34 -0.17 -3.32
CA GLY A 56 -4.44 0.32 -2.27
C GLY A 56 -3.84 -0.80 -1.44
N SER A 57 -2.53 -0.72 -1.16
CA SER A 57 -1.80 -1.74 -0.39
C SER A 57 -2.40 -1.99 0.99
N ALA A 58 -2.92 -0.96 1.67
CA ALA A 58 -3.52 -1.11 2.98
C ALA A 58 -4.70 -2.08 2.97
N GLN A 59 -5.63 -1.94 2.00
CA GLN A 59 -6.81 -2.81 1.87
C GLN A 59 -6.42 -4.20 1.38
N TYR A 60 -5.38 -4.31 0.56
CA TYR A 60 -4.80 -5.61 0.20
C TYR A 60 -4.34 -6.38 1.44
N PHE A 61 -3.56 -5.76 2.34
CA PHE A 61 -3.11 -6.41 3.57
C PHE A 61 -4.26 -6.70 4.55
N GLN A 62 -5.27 -5.85 4.60
CA GLN A 62 -6.49 -6.09 5.36
C GLN A 62 -7.26 -7.30 4.84
N ALA A 63 -7.35 -7.48 3.52
CA ALA A 63 -7.96 -8.66 2.91
C ALA A 63 -7.18 -9.94 3.25
N LEU A 64 -5.84 -9.90 3.19
CA LEU A 64 -5.00 -11.02 3.64
C LEU A 64 -5.21 -11.34 5.13
N ALA A 65 -5.32 -10.31 5.97
CA ALA A 65 -5.61 -10.47 7.39
C ALA A 65 -6.99 -11.09 7.63
N ALA A 66 -7.99 -10.67 6.87
CA ALA A 66 -9.35 -11.22 6.85
C ALA A 66 -9.41 -12.66 6.28
N ARG A 67 -8.35 -13.13 5.61
CA ARG A 67 -8.29 -14.41 4.87
C ARG A 67 -9.31 -14.47 3.73
N CYS A 68 -9.62 -13.35 3.12
CA CYS A 68 -10.42 -13.27 1.90
C CYS A 68 -9.54 -12.94 0.69
N VAL A 69 -10.06 -13.23 -0.50
CA VAL A 69 -9.38 -12.86 -1.75
C VAL A 69 -9.47 -11.35 -1.92
N PRO A 70 -8.34 -10.64 -2.13
CA PRO A 70 -8.36 -9.20 -2.41
C PRO A 70 -9.17 -8.90 -3.70
N ASP A 71 -10.02 -7.88 -3.62
CA ASP A 71 -10.95 -7.49 -4.68
C ASP A 71 -10.98 -5.97 -4.81
N VAL A 72 -10.99 -5.43 -6.03
CA VAL A 72 -11.01 -3.98 -6.31
C VAL A 72 -12.20 -3.27 -5.66
N ARG A 73 -13.32 -3.97 -5.42
CA ARG A 73 -14.49 -3.43 -4.71
C ARG A 73 -14.20 -3.05 -3.26
N MET A 74 -13.16 -3.64 -2.65
CA MET A 74 -12.73 -3.32 -1.27
C MET A 74 -12.07 -1.93 -1.18
N ASN A 75 -11.57 -1.41 -2.30
CA ASN A 75 -11.06 -0.05 -2.45
C ASN A 75 -11.45 0.51 -3.82
N PRO A 76 -12.73 0.88 -4.03
CA PRO A 76 -13.24 1.26 -5.34
C PRO A 76 -12.57 2.50 -5.92
N ILE A 77 -12.09 3.43 -5.08
CA ILE A 77 -11.40 4.63 -5.52
C ILE A 77 -9.99 4.66 -4.92
N LEU A 78 -8.97 4.68 -5.77
CA LEU A 78 -7.60 4.94 -5.37
C LEU A 78 -7.10 6.21 -6.07
N LEU A 79 -6.71 7.20 -5.28
CA LEU A 79 -6.09 8.44 -5.76
C LEU A 79 -4.58 8.31 -5.64
N LYS A 80 -3.87 8.47 -6.75
CA LYS A 80 -2.41 8.49 -6.78
C LYS A 80 -1.91 9.91 -6.99
N PRO A 81 -1.34 10.57 -5.97
CA PRO A 81 -0.79 11.92 -6.11
C PRO A 81 0.29 11.98 -7.19
N GLU A 82 0.14 12.91 -8.14
CA GLU A 82 1.12 13.23 -9.18
C GLU A 82 1.80 14.58 -8.92
N SER A 83 1.08 15.50 -8.25
CA SER A 83 1.57 16.80 -7.80
C SER A 83 0.75 17.29 -6.61
N GLU A 84 1.04 18.47 -6.08
CA GLU A 84 0.31 19.06 -4.95
C GLU A 84 -1.20 19.22 -5.19
N THR A 85 -1.62 19.41 -6.44
CA THR A 85 -3.02 19.68 -6.80
C THR A 85 -3.64 18.65 -7.73
N ARG A 86 -2.86 17.66 -8.18
CA ARG A 86 -3.31 16.67 -9.17
C ARG A 86 -3.09 15.25 -8.68
N SER A 87 -4.10 14.42 -8.85
CA SER A 87 -4.03 12.98 -8.58
C SER A 87 -4.62 12.19 -9.74
N GLN A 88 -3.96 11.10 -10.09
CA GLN A 88 -4.53 10.10 -10.98
C GLN A 88 -5.66 9.37 -10.26
N VAL A 89 -6.80 9.22 -10.90
CA VAL A 89 -7.96 8.49 -10.36
C VAL A 89 -7.98 7.08 -10.90
N ILE A 90 -7.95 6.11 -10.00
CA ILE A 90 -8.17 4.70 -10.29
C ILE A 90 -9.56 4.34 -9.76
N LEU A 91 -10.45 3.91 -10.62
CA LEU A 91 -11.81 3.48 -10.29
C LEU A 91 -11.94 1.99 -10.58
N LEU A 92 -12.31 1.21 -9.56
CA LEU A 92 -12.42 -0.25 -9.67
C LEU A 92 -11.20 -0.90 -10.33
N GLY A 93 -10.00 -0.47 -9.89
CA GLY A 93 -8.73 -0.99 -10.36
C GLY A 93 -8.24 -0.41 -11.69
N GLN A 94 -9.03 0.41 -12.39
CA GLN A 94 -8.70 0.94 -13.70
C GLN A 94 -8.51 2.47 -13.68
N ARG A 95 -7.49 2.95 -14.40
CA ARG A 95 -7.23 4.39 -14.56
C ARG A 95 -8.38 5.06 -15.32
N ARG A 96 -8.81 6.23 -14.82
CA ARG A 96 -9.87 7.05 -15.40
C ARG A 96 -9.41 8.50 -15.53
N ASP A 97 -8.94 8.87 -16.72
CA ASP A 97 -8.39 10.21 -16.97
C ASP A 97 -9.46 11.29 -16.96
N GLU A 98 -10.65 10.97 -17.42
CA GLU A 98 -11.82 11.84 -17.38
C GLU A 98 -12.18 12.27 -15.95
N LEU A 99 -12.04 11.37 -15.00
CA LEU A 99 -12.27 11.66 -13.58
C LEU A 99 -11.13 12.48 -12.95
N SER A 100 -9.91 12.30 -13.44
CA SER A 100 -8.75 13.08 -12.97
C SER A 100 -8.88 14.56 -13.33
N ALA A 101 -9.52 14.88 -14.46
CA ALA A 101 -9.77 16.24 -14.93
C ALA A 101 -10.99 16.91 -14.25
N MET A 102 -11.85 16.12 -13.59
CA MET A 102 -13.09 16.61 -12.97
C MET A 102 -12.81 17.35 -11.66
N GLN A 103 -13.53 18.44 -11.40
CA GLN A 103 -13.46 19.14 -10.12
C GLN A 103 -13.87 18.23 -8.96
N TRP A 104 -13.19 18.37 -7.82
CA TRP A 104 -13.35 17.50 -6.63
C TRP A 104 -14.80 17.31 -6.19
N ARG A 105 -15.57 18.40 -6.06
CA ARG A 105 -16.97 18.33 -5.58
C ARG A 105 -17.87 17.55 -6.55
N ALA A 106 -17.80 17.86 -7.84
CA ALA A 106 -18.57 17.17 -8.87
C ALA A 106 -18.17 15.69 -8.95
N ARG A 107 -16.88 15.39 -8.83
CA ARG A 107 -16.35 14.03 -8.84
C ARG A 107 -16.89 13.19 -7.66
N ALA A 108 -17.01 13.78 -6.48
CA ALA A 108 -17.53 13.06 -5.30
C ALA A 108 -18.95 12.55 -5.52
N GLU A 109 -19.85 13.38 -6.03
CA GLU A 109 -21.22 12.94 -6.33
C GLU A 109 -21.30 11.94 -7.48
N HIS A 110 -20.45 12.11 -8.50
CA HIS A 110 -20.37 11.18 -9.63
C HIS A 110 -19.90 9.78 -9.20
N LEU A 111 -18.99 9.69 -8.22
CA LEU A 111 -18.41 8.43 -7.77
C LEU A 111 -19.24 7.73 -6.69
N TRP A 112 -20.14 8.43 -6.00
CA TRP A 112 -20.93 7.85 -4.93
C TRP A 112 -21.74 6.61 -5.32
N PRO A 113 -22.43 6.56 -6.46
CA PRO A 113 -23.17 5.36 -6.88
C PRO A 113 -22.27 4.12 -6.96
N THR A 114 -21.07 4.26 -7.50
CA THR A 114 -20.10 3.15 -7.58
C THR A 114 -19.62 2.71 -6.18
N VAL A 115 -19.29 3.66 -5.32
CA VAL A 115 -18.90 3.38 -3.92
C VAL A 115 -20.02 2.64 -3.19
N HIS A 116 -21.25 3.14 -3.31
CA HIS A 116 -22.42 2.56 -2.66
C HIS A 116 -22.74 1.17 -3.20
N GLY A 117 -22.63 0.95 -4.52
CA GLY A 117 -22.81 -0.37 -5.13
C GLY A 117 -21.82 -1.40 -4.57
N CYS A 118 -20.53 -1.07 -4.56
CA CYS A 118 -19.50 -1.95 -3.98
C CYS A 118 -19.74 -2.26 -2.48
N LEU A 119 -20.17 -1.22 -1.73
CA LEU A 119 -20.49 -1.38 -0.31
C LEU A 119 -21.65 -2.37 -0.10
N GLU A 120 -22.75 -2.24 -0.86
CA GLU A 120 -23.92 -3.13 -0.75
C GLU A 120 -23.59 -4.57 -1.16
N GLU A 121 -22.80 -4.76 -2.24
CA GLU A 121 -22.36 -6.08 -2.66
C GLU A 121 -21.53 -6.77 -1.58
N LEU A 122 -20.54 -6.08 -1.03
CA LEU A 122 -19.70 -6.65 0.04
C LEU A 122 -20.48 -6.92 1.33
N LEU A 123 -21.49 -6.08 1.65
CA LEU A 123 -22.39 -6.32 2.77
C LEU A 123 -23.29 -7.54 2.56
N ALA A 124 -23.68 -7.83 1.30
CA ALA A 124 -24.49 -9.00 0.97
C ALA A 124 -23.68 -10.32 0.99
N GLU A 125 -22.39 -10.26 0.61
CA GLU A 125 -21.53 -11.43 0.44
C GLU A 125 -20.87 -11.91 1.73
N ASN A 126 -20.76 -11.06 2.77
CA ASN A 126 -19.99 -11.33 3.97
C ASN A 126 -20.85 -11.40 5.24
N ASP A 127 -20.26 -11.84 6.34
CA ASP A 127 -20.89 -11.83 7.67
C ASP A 127 -20.51 -10.55 8.44
N ALA A 128 -19.31 -10.01 8.17
CA ALA A 128 -18.80 -8.76 8.74
C ALA A 128 -18.04 -7.93 7.72
N LEU A 129 -18.23 -6.60 7.75
CA LEU A 129 -17.46 -5.64 6.96
C LEU A 129 -16.68 -4.71 7.87
N ILE A 130 -15.37 -4.64 7.68
CA ILE A 130 -14.50 -3.73 8.42
C ILE A 130 -14.15 -2.55 7.50
N ILE A 131 -14.71 -1.40 7.85
CA ILE A 131 -14.60 -0.20 7.03
C ILE A 131 -13.54 0.71 7.64
N GLU A 132 -12.63 1.21 6.82
CA GLU A 132 -11.62 2.19 7.20
C GLU A 132 -11.95 3.56 6.60
N GLY A 133 -11.99 4.59 7.45
CA GLY A 133 -12.10 5.98 7.02
C GLY A 133 -10.76 6.59 6.58
N ALA A 134 -10.80 7.81 6.07
CA ALA A 134 -9.62 8.57 5.73
C ALA A 134 -9.56 9.90 6.48
N GLY A 135 -8.36 10.33 6.90
CA GLY A 135 -8.17 11.56 7.68
C GLY A 135 -9.00 11.57 8.96
N SER A 136 -9.80 12.63 9.13
CA SER A 136 -10.76 12.80 10.22
C SER A 136 -12.19 12.95 9.67
N PRO A 137 -13.22 12.40 10.34
CA PRO A 137 -14.60 12.63 9.95
C PRO A 137 -15.08 14.05 10.29
N ALA A 138 -14.27 14.82 11.02
CA ALA A 138 -14.58 16.17 11.46
C ALA A 138 -13.98 17.26 10.57
N GLU A 139 -13.56 16.93 9.36
CA GLU A 139 -13.17 17.92 8.34
C GLU A 139 -14.43 18.66 7.84
N ILE A 140 -14.86 19.67 8.61
CA ILE A 140 -16.15 20.36 8.43
C ILE A 140 -16.32 21.01 7.07
N ASN A 141 -15.21 21.43 6.45
CA ASN A 141 -15.15 22.00 5.11
C ASN A 141 -15.33 20.96 3.99
N LEU A 142 -15.17 19.68 4.29
CA LEU A 142 -15.28 18.57 3.33
C LEU A 142 -16.51 17.67 3.57
N GLN A 143 -17.29 17.89 4.63
CA GLN A 143 -18.43 17.03 4.98
C GLN A 143 -19.46 16.90 3.86
N ALA A 144 -19.72 17.97 3.10
CA ALA A 144 -20.66 17.93 1.98
C ALA A 144 -20.22 17.04 0.82
N THR A 145 -18.93 16.71 0.75
CA THR A 145 -18.34 15.86 -0.30
C THR A 145 -17.72 14.59 0.28
N ASP A 146 -18.10 14.22 1.51
CA ASP A 146 -17.58 13.04 2.17
C ASP A 146 -17.98 11.76 1.41
N LEU A 147 -16.96 11.05 0.95
CA LEU A 147 -17.09 9.74 0.29
C LEU A 147 -16.58 8.59 1.17
N VAL A 148 -15.96 8.89 2.32
CA VAL A 148 -15.06 7.93 2.97
C VAL A 148 -15.41 7.69 4.43
N ASN A 149 -15.97 8.69 5.11
CA ASN A 149 -16.20 8.64 6.54
C ASN A 149 -17.70 8.47 6.86
N MET A 150 -18.37 9.53 7.32
CA MET A 150 -19.70 9.40 7.92
C MET A 150 -20.80 9.04 6.92
N ARG A 151 -20.67 9.43 5.65
CA ARG A 151 -21.61 9.01 4.59
C ARG A 151 -21.58 7.49 4.38
N VAL A 152 -20.38 6.88 4.42
CA VAL A 152 -20.24 5.42 4.32
C VAL A 152 -20.71 4.75 5.59
N ALA A 153 -20.35 5.29 6.76
CA ALA A 153 -20.80 4.76 8.06
C ALA A 153 -22.33 4.69 8.13
N GLU A 154 -23.00 5.74 7.66
CA GLU A 154 -24.47 5.82 7.59
C GLU A 154 -25.05 4.79 6.60
N ALA A 155 -24.55 4.74 5.36
CA ALA A 155 -25.01 3.79 4.34
C ALA A 155 -24.86 2.33 4.79
N ALA A 156 -23.77 2.02 5.50
CA ALA A 156 -23.51 0.68 6.05
C ALA A 156 -24.25 0.42 7.37
N ALA A 157 -24.91 1.41 7.98
CA ALA A 157 -25.37 1.36 9.38
C ALA A 157 -24.28 0.86 10.33
N ALA A 158 -23.06 1.36 10.17
CA ALA A 158 -21.86 0.84 10.82
C ALA A 158 -21.74 1.33 12.27
N ALA A 159 -21.32 0.44 13.16
CA ALA A 159 -20.83 0.82 14.48
C ALA A 159 -19.47 1.53 14.32
N THR A 160 -19.44 2.84 14.58
CA THR A 160 -18.25 3.66 14.32
C THR A 160 -17.36 3.75 15.56
N LEU A 161 -16.07 3.49 15.38
CA LEU A 161 -15.00 3.68 16.35
C LEU A 161 -14.15 4.88 15.92
N ILE A 162 -13.82 5.78 16.87
CA ILE A 162 -12.88 6.87 16.63
C ILE A 162 -11.57 6.56 17.33
N VAL A 163 -10.50 6.43 16.55
CA VAL A 163 -9.14 6.15 17.04
C VAL A 163 -8.35 7.43 17.15
N CYS A 164 -7.66 7.60 18.27
CA CYS A 164 -6.76 8.73 18.50
C CYS A 164 -5.37 8.25 18.91
N ASP A 165 -4.33 8.89 18.38
CA ASP A 165 -2.94 8.71 18.78
C ASP A 165 -2.69 9.49 20.08
N ILE A 166 -2.53 8.77 21.21
CA ILE A 166 -2.30 9.41 22.51
C ILE A 166 -0.83 9.85 22.70
N ASP A 167 0.10 9.27 21.95
CA ASP A 167 1.53 9.57 22.08
C ASP A 167 1.87 11.02 21.67
N ARG A 168 1.07 11.60 20.79
CA ARG A 168 1.23 12.99 20.33
C ARG A 168 0.72 14.05 21.31
N GLY A 169 0.03 13.64 22.37
CA GLY A 169 -0.64 14.54 23.29
C GLY A 169 -1.98 15.07 22.76
N GLY A 170 -2.79 15.70 23.63
CA GLY A 170 -4.06 16.30 23.27
C GLY A 170 -5.18 15.32 22.89
N ALA A 171 -5.02 14.02 23.13
CA ALA A 171 -5.92 12.97 22.65
C ALA A 171 -7.38 13.19 23.07
N PHE A 172 -7.63 13.61 24.32
CA PHE A 172 -8.99 13.87 24.80
C PHE A 172 -9.63 15.07 24.11
N ALA A 173 -8.85 16.14 23.84
CA ALA A 173 -9.32 17.30 23.08
C ALA A 173 -9.64 16.92 21.64
N HIS A 174 -8.79 16.11 20.99
CA HIS A 174 -9.04 15.61 19.64
C HIS A 174 -10.31 14.75 19.56
N LEU A 175 -10.50 13.82 20.51
CA LEU A 175 -11.71 12.98 20.56
C LEU A 175 -12.97 13.78 20.82
N PHE A 176 -12.93 14.69 21.80
CA PHE A 176 -14.04 15.57 22.13
C PHE A 176 -14.38 16.48 20.94
N GLY A 177 -13.38 17.19 20.38
CA GLY A 177 -13.57 18.07 19.23
C GLY A 177 -14.12 17.34 18.01
N THR A 178 -13.55 16.18 17.68
CA THR A 178 -14.04 15.34 16.57
C THR A 178 -15.51 14.97 16.77
N HIS A 179 -15.88 14.53 17.99
CA HIS A 179 -17.25 14.18 18.32
C HIS A 179 -18.18 15.40 18.22
N GLN A 180 -17.79 16.56 18.77
CA GLN A 180 -18.65 17.74 18.83
C GLN A 180 -18.85 18.44 17.47
N LEU A 181 -17.89 18.32 16.53
CA LEU A 181 -18.01 18.86 15.18
C LEU A 181 -18.94 18.04 14.27
N LEU A 182 -19.27 16.81 14.62
CA LEU A 182 -20.21 15.99 13.87
C LEU A 182 -21.66 16.38 14.16
N SER A 183 -22.55 16.18 13.18
CA SER A 183 -23.99 16.34 13.35
C SER A 183 -24.53 15.35 14.38
N LEU A 184 -25.68 15.66 15.01
CA LEU A 184 -26.32 14.74 15.96
C LEU A 184 -26.58 13.35 15.38
N LYS A 185 -26.97 13.29 14.10
CA LYS A 185 -27.18 12.05 13.34
C LYS A 185 -25.89 11.21 13.28
N HIS A 186 -24.77 11.84 12.97
CA HIS A 186 -23.48 11.17 12.85
C HIS A 186 -22.90 10.80 14.23
N ARG A 187 -23.12 11.64 15.26
CA ARG A 187 -22.74 11.30 16.64
C ARG A 187 -23.40 10.01 17.12
N ALA A 188 -24.66 9.78 16.76
CA ALA A 188 -25.40 8.58 17.11
C ALA A 188 -24.79 7.28 16.53
N LEU A 189 -23.96 7.38 15.49
CA LEU A 189 -23.23 6.23 14.93
C LEU A 189 -21.93 5.90 15.69
N ILE A 190 -21.47 6.80 16.59
CA ILE A 190 -20.22 6.59 17.33
C ILE A 190 -20.48 5.68 18.54
N HIS A 191 -19.90 4.48 18.49
CA HIS A 191 -20.07 3.47 19.53
C HIS A 191 -18.92 3.45 20.53
N GLY A 192 -17.77 4.03 20.20
CA GLY A 192 -16.65 4.06 21.11
C GLY A 192 -15.42 4.80 20.63
N PHE A 193 -14.60 5.16 21.60
CA PHE A 193 -13.26 5.72 21.38
C PHE A 193 -12.19 4.65 21.60
N VAL A 194 -11.09 4.77 20.86
CA VAL A 194 -9.89 3.94 21.02
C VAL A 194 -8.68 4.86 21.18
N LEU A 195 -8.00 4.76 22.30
CA LEU A 195 -6.70 5.40 22.53
C LEU A 195 -5.61 4.45 22.02
N ASN A 196 -4.88 4.87 21.02
CA ASN A 196 -3.84 4.05 20.38
C ASN A 196 -2.44 4.61 20.69
N LYS A 197 -1.42 3.76 20.54
CA LYS A 197 -0.01 4.08 20.78
C LYS A 197 0.28 4.52 22.22
N PHE A 198 -0.43 3.96 23.20
CA PHE A 198 -0.22 4.27 24.59
C PHE A 198 1.14 3.80 25.09
N ARG A 199 1.84 4.69 25.79
CA ARG A 199 3.06 4.42 26.55
C ARG A 199 2.91 5.05 27.95
N GLY A 200 3.34 4.35 28.96
CA GLY A 200 3.35 4.86 30.32
C GLY A 200 2.42 4.12 31.27
N ASP A 201 2.14 4.76 32.40
CA ASP A 201 1.34 4.19 33.46
C ASP A 201 -0.17 4.32 33.15
N ARG A 202 -0.89 3.19 33.21
CA ARG A 202 -2.34 3.14 32.98
C ARG A 202 -3.14 3.77 34.11
N ASP A 203 -2.62 3.79 35.32
CA ASP A 203 -3.33 4.36 36.47
C ASP A 203 -3.40 5.89 36.36
N LEU A 204 -2.38 6.52 35.78
CA LEU A 204 -2.43 7.95 35.46
C LEU A 204 -3.45 8.29 34.37
N LEU A 205 -3.73 7.36 33.46
CA LEU A 205 -4.74 7.53 32.41
C LEU A 205 -6.17 7.30 32.91
N ALA A 206 -6.36 6.47 33.94
CA ALA A 206 -7.63 5.89 34.34
C ALA A 206 -8.80 6.89 34.50
N PRO A 207 -8.64 8.12 35.05
CA PRO A 207 -9.74 9.10 35.14
C PRO A 207 -10.20 9.66 33.80
N GLY A 208 -9.27 9.80 32.82
CA GLY A 208 -9.52 10.48 31.55
C GLY A 208 -10.63 9.87 30.70
N PRO A 209 -10.68 8.55 30.48
CA PRO A 209 -11.74 7.86 29.75
C PRO A 209 -13.13 8.08 30.34
N GLU A 210 -13.29 8.05 31.67
CA GLU A 210 -14.57 8.27 32.32
C GLU A 210 -14.99 9.76 32.24
N MET A 211 -14.03 10.69 32.36
CA MET A 211 -14.30 12.12 32.17
C MET A 211 -14.77 12.41 30.74
N LEU A 212 -14.12 11.82 29.74
CA LEU A 212 -14.52 11.97 28.33
C LEU A 212 -15.92 11.38 28.09
N LYS A 213 -16.22 10.22 28.68
CA LYS A 213 -17.55 9.61 28.61
C LYS A 213 -18.62 10.49 29.25
N ALA A 214 -18.33 11.12 30.37
CA ALA A 214 -19.27 12.07 31.00
C ALA A 214 -19.58 13.27 30.08
N LEU A 215 -18.61 13.73 29.29
CA LEU A 215 -18.76 14.85 28.34
C LEU A 215 -19.46 14.47 27.04
N THR A 216 -19.32 13.24 26.57
CA THR A 216 -19.74 12.82 25.22
C THR A 216 -20.84 11.77 25.21
N GLY A 217 -21.02 11.05 26.30
CA GLY A 217 -21.85 9.84 26.36
C GLY A 217 -21.18 8.59 25.74
N VAL A 218 -20.04 8.75 25.08
CA VAL A 218 -19.35 7.68 24.32
C VAL A 218 -18.23 7.05 25.17
N PRO A 219 -18.21 5.71 25.35
CA PRO A 219 -17.18 5.05 26.14
C PRO A 219 -15.84 4.95 25.40
N THR A 220 -14.73 4.94 26.14
CA THR A 220 -13.44 4.48 25.62
C THR A 220 -13.37 2.97 25.72
N LEU A 221 -13.41 2.29 24.58
CA LEU A 221 -13.49 0.83 24.50
C LEU A 221 -12.14 0.15 24.66
N ALA A 222 -11.07 0.81 24.23
CA ALA A 222 -9.73 0.23 24.29
C ALA A 222 -8.64 1.30 24.46
N VAL A 223 -7.59 0.89 25.16
CA VAL A 223 -6.29 1.57 25.21
C VAL A 223 -5.26 0.60 24.67
N LEU A 224 -4.80 0.84 23.44
CA LEU A 224 -3.85 -0.03 22.74
C LEU A 224 -2.43 0.45 23.03
N PRO A 225 -1.52 -0.44 23.40
CA PRO A 225 -0.13 -0.08 23.64
C PRO A 225 0.56 0.33 22.34
N MET A 226 1.65 1.09 22.47
CA MET A 226 2.55 1.35 21.37
C MET A 226 3.17 0.03 20.89
N TRP A 227 2.90 -0.32 19.65
CA TRP A 227 3.47 -1.50 19.03
C TRP A 227 4.13 -1.11 17.70
N ARG A 228 5.46 -1.01 17.70
CA ARG A 228 6.25 -0.57 16.54
C ARG A 228 6.55 -1.71 15.56
N GLU A 229 6.59 -2.95 16.06
CA GLU A 229 6.98 -4.13 15.27
C GLU A 229 5.76 -4.92 14.75
N HIS A 230 4.66 -4.24 14.44
CA HIS A 230 3.45 -4.90 13.94
C HIS A 230 3.59 -5.42 12.50
N GLY A 231 4.61 -4.99 11.76
CA GLY A 231 4.92 -5.46 10.40
C GLY A 231 3.98 -4.95 9.31
N LEU A 232 2.99 -4.14 9.62
CA LEU A 232 2.17 -3.48 8.62
C LEU A 232 2.95 -2.30 8.04
N PRO A 233 2.98 -2.14 6.70
CA PRO A 233 3.57 -0.99 6.07
C PRO A 233 2.85 0.30 6.49
N GLU A 234 3.60 1.38 6.66
CA GLU A 234 3.02 2.70 6.84
C GLU A 234 2.51 3.22 5.50
N GLU A 235 1.32 3.80 5.48
CA GLU A 235 0.67 4.30 4.27
C GLU A 235 1.30 5.64 3.83
N ASP A 236 1.60 6.49 4.79
CA ASP A 236 2.29 7.76 4.60
C ASP A 236 3.78 7.55 4.87
N GLY A 237 4.61 7.59 3.83
CA GLY A 237 6.03 7.35 3.95
C GLY A 237 6.71 8.31 4.93
N VAL A 238 6.93 7.86 6.15
CA VAL A 238 7.80 8.56 7.10
C VAL A 238 9.22 8.10 6.80
N PHE A 239 9.96 8.94 6.12
CA PHE A 239 11.40 8.77 5.94
C PHE A 239 12.11 9.25 7.21
N ASP A 240 12.09 8.45 8.25
CA ASP A 240 12.85 8.74 9.46
C ASP A 240 14.33 8.93 9.11
N ALA A 241 14.96 9.89 9.78
CA ALA A 241 16.40 10.11 9.66
C ALA A 241 17.11 8.78 9.86
N GLY A 242 17.90 8.39 8.86
CA GLY A 242 18.46 7.05 8.78
C GLY A 242 19.30 6.67 10.00
N PRO A 243 19.33 5.38 10.34
CA PRO A 243 20.23 4.88 11.34
C PRO A 243 21.69 5.10 10.92
N ALA A 244 22.54 5.28 11.89
CA ALA A 244 23.96 5.07 11.69
C ALA A 244 24.14 3.64 11.15
N PHE A 245 24.88 3.47 10.05
CA PHE A 245 25.16 2.16 9.48
C PHE A 245 25.79 1.26 10.55
N GLY A 246 25.10 0.17 10.87
CA GLY A 246 25.58 -0.87 11.79
C GLY A 246 26.52 -1.86 11.08
N SER A 247 26.94 -2.90 11.80
CA SER A 247 27.64 -4.03 11.19
C SER A 247 26.67 -4.84 10.32
N GLY A 248 26.90 -4.92 9.02
CA GLY A 248 26.06 -5.67 8.08
C GLY A 248 25.98 -4.98 6.72
N LEU A 249 25.15 -5.54 5.80
CA LEU A 249 24.96 -4.99 4.47
C LEU A 249 24.24 -3.63 4.56
N SER A 250 24.93 -2.57 4.11
CA SER A 250 24.38 -1.22 4.08
C SER A 250 23.60 -0.99 2.78
N VAL A 251 22.34 -0.58 2.89
CA VAL A 251 21.42 -0.37 1.78
C VAL A 251 20.92 1.07 1.78
N ALA A 252 21.14 1.79 0.68
CA ALA A 252 20.50 3.09 0.45
C ALA A 252 19.34 2.95 -0.53
N VAL A 253 18.16 3.41 -0.15
CA VAL A 253 17.01 3.55 -1.03
C VAL A 253 16.80 5.02 -1.33
N LEU A 254 16.80 5.41 -2.61
CA LEU A 254 16.54 6.79 -3.01
C LEU A 254 15.12 7.20 -2.60
N ALA A 255 15.02 8.31 -1.86
CA ALA A 255 13.76 8.80 -1.32
C ALA A 255 13.28 10.04 -2.08
N TYR A 256 13.03 9.89 -3.39
CA TYR A 256 12.47 10.96 -4.20
C TYR A 256 10.98 11.21 -3.91
N PRO A 257 10.44 12.38 -4.30
CA PRO A 257 9.10 12.82 -3.89
C PRO A 257 7.96 11.90 -4.32
N HIS A 258 8.07 11.30 -5.54
CA HIS A 258 6.99 10.49 -6.10
C HIS A 258 7.29 8.99 -6.03
N ILE A 259 8.04 8.57 -5.00
CA ILE A 259 8.29 7.14 -4.77
C ILE A 259 6.98 6.36 -4.72
N SER A 260 6.94 5.20 -5.36
CA SER A 260 5.78 4.30 -5.35
C SER A 260 6.13 2.97 -4.70
N ASN A 261 5.08 2.30 -4.17
CA ASN A 261 5.20 0.98 -3.54
C ASN A 261 6.26 0.90 -2.43
N LEU A 262 6.29 1.93 -1.58
CA LEU A 262 7.22 2.07 -0.47
C LEU A 262 7.22 0.86 0.48
N ASP A 263 6.09 0.20 0.58
CA ASP A 263 5.84 -0.98 1.39
C ASP A 263 6.69 -2.19 0.98
N GLU A 264 7.16 -2.27 -0.28
CA GLU A 264 8.03 -3.36 -0.74
C GLU A 264 9.43 -3.36 -0.08
N PHE A 265 9.85 -2.23 0.54
CA PHE A 265 11.13 -2.11 1.24
C PHE A 265 11.03 -2.42 2.74
N ALA A 266 9.83 -2.67 3.26
CA ALA A 266 9.65 -3.04 4.67
C ALA A 266 10.47 -4.29 5.08
N PRO A 267 10.63 -5.34 4.24
CA PRO A 267 11.48 -6.47 4.55
C PRO A 267 12.95 -6.12 4.77
N LEU A 268 13.50 -5.15 4.01
CA LEU A 268 14.89 -4.69 4.20
C LEU A 268 15.11 -4.06 5.58
N ARG A 269 14.11 -3.35 6.12
CA ARG A 269 14.17 -2.74 7.46
C ARG A 269 14.12 -3.78 8.58
N GLN A 270 13.51 -4.93 8.32
CA GLN A 270 13.24 -5.97 9.32
C GLN A 270 14.25 -7.11 9.29
N GLU A 271 15.05 -7.22 8.24
CA GLU A 271 16.01 -8.33 8.10
C GLU A 271 17.26 -8.08 8.97
N PRO A 272 17.56 -8.96 9.94
CA PRO A 272 18.76 -8.85 10.75
C PRO A 272 20.03 -8.88 9.90
N GLY A 273 20.95 -7.95 10.13
CA GLY A 273 22.20 -7.83 9.40
C GLY A 273 22.10 -7.00 8.12
N LEU A 274 20.96 -6.29 7.92
CA LEU A 274 20.84 -5.21 6.95
C LEU A 274 20.63 -3.87 7.68
N SER A 275 21.21 -2.81 7.13
CA SER A 275 21.01 -1.44 7.59
C SER A 275 20.47 -0.62 6.42
N LEU A 276 19.22 -0.15 6.50
CA LEU A 276 18.57 0.64 5.46
C LEU A 276 18.60 2.13 5.80
N CYS A 277 19.02 2.97 4.86
CA CYS A 277 18.83 4.41 4.92
C CYS A 277 18.01 4.91 3.71
N TRP A 278 17.23 5.97 3.94
CA TRP A 278 16.52 6.71 2.89
C TRP A 278 17.42 7.84 2.40
N ALA A 279 18.00 7.68 1.19
CA ALA A 279 18.96 8.61 0.64
C ALA A 279 18.27 9.83 0.01
N ARG A 280 18.54 11.00 0.57
CA ARG A 280 18.11 12.32 0.07
C ARG A 280 19.28 13.25 -0.22
N GLU A 281 20.49 12.82 0.05
CA GLU A 281 21.73 13.54 -0.11
C GLU A 281 22.82 12.63 -0.69
N PRO A 282 23.75 13.16 -1.52
CA PRO A 282 24.82 12.37 -2.13
C PRO A 282 25.66 11.55 -1.16
N ARG A 283 25.93 12.10 0.04
CA ARG A 283 26.72 11.41 1.08
C ARG A 283 26.07 10.10 1.56
N SER A 284 24.76 9.99 1.48
CA SER A 284 24.04 8.77 1.88
C SER A 284 24.26 7.60 0.91
N ILE A 285 24.77 7.86 -0.30
CA ILE A 285 25.06 6.85 -1.34
C ILE A 285 26.52 6.43 -1.33
N ALA A 286 27.44 7.33 -0.96
CA ALA A 286 28.87 7.17 -1.18
C ALA A 286 29.47 5.88 -0.56
N ALA A 287 28.99 5.47 0.62
CA ALA A 287 29.56 4.39 1.42
C ALA A 287 28.67 3.13 1.51
N VAL A 288 27.63 3.01 0.67
CA VAL A 288 26.73 1.85 0.77
C VAL A 288 27.20 0.68 -0.10
N ASP A 289 26.80 -0.52 0.32
CA ASP A 289 27.07 -1.78 -0.38
C ASP A 289 26.05 -2.02 -1.50
N LEU A 290 24.80 -1.60 -1.28
CA LEU A 290 23.69 -1.76 -2.22
C LEU A 290 22.92 -0.43 -2.37
N LEU A 291 22.79 0.03 -3.59
CA LEU A 291 21.92 1.15 -3.94
C LEU A 291 20.61 0.64 -4.52
N VAL A 292 19.48 1.21 -4.10
CA VAL A 292 18.15 0.91 -4.63
C VAL A 292 17.52 2.17 -5.22
N LEU A 293 17.13 2.08 -6.50
CA LEU A 293 16.27 3.06 -7.17
C LEU A 293 14.85 2.48 -7.18
N PRO A 294 13.95 2.94 -6.34
CA PRO A 294 12.59 2.41 -6.24
C PRO A 294 11.70 2.81 -7.41
N GLY A 295 10.46 2.34 -7.41
CA GLY A 295 9.43 2.79 -8.34
C GLY A 295 9.13 4.28 -8.17
N SER A 296 8.74 4.94 -9.25
CA SER A 296 8.34 6.35 -9.28
C SER A 296 7.00 6.49 -9.97
N LYS A 297 6.19 7.41 -9.46
CA LYS A 297 4.91 7.79 -10.06
C LYS A 297 5.04 8.96 -11.04
N ASN A 298 6.19 9.63 -11.02
CA ASN A 298 6.52 10.72 -11.94
C ASN A 298 8.03 10.72 -12.18
N VAL A 299 8.47 9.89 -13.12
CA VAL A 299 9.89 9.68 -13.45
C VAL A 299 10.58 10.97 -13.87
N ALA A 300 9.89 11.81 -14.66
CA ALA A 300 10.45 13.07 -15.15
C ALA A 300 10.73 14.05 -13.99
N ALA A 301 9.77 14.22 -13.08
CA ALA A 301 9.92 15.10 -11.93
C ALA A 301 10.98 14.57 -10.94
N ASP A 302 11.02 13.26 -10.72
CA ASP A 302 12.00 12.66 -9.81
C ASP A 302 13.42 12.70 -10.38
N LEU A 303 13.62 12.55 -11.70
CA LEU A 303 14.90 12.80 -12.36
C LEU A 303 15.35 14.26 -12.21
N ALA A 304 14.43 15.21 -12.37
CA ALA A 304 14.73 16.62 -12.15
C ALA A 304 15.16 16.88 -10.70
N TRP A 305 14.46 16.29 -9.75
CA TRP A 305 14.77 16.38 -8.32
C TRP A 305 16.13 15.75 -7.98
N LEU A 306 16.48 14.59 -8.56
CA LEU A 306 17.81 13.97 -8.40
C LEU A 306 18.93 14.90 -8.86
N ARG A 307 18.77 15.51 -10.04
CA ARG A 307 19.73 16.46 -10.61
C ARG A 307 19.88 17.72 -9.76
N GLN A 308 18.77 18.28 -9.33
CA GLN A 308 18.78 19.47 -8.46
C GLN A 308 19.55 19.24 -7.15
N ARG A 309 19.57 18.01 -6.64
CA ARG A 309 20.25 17.65 -5.39
C ARG A 309 21.64 17.03 -5.58
N GLY A 310 22.11 16.88 -6.81
CA GLY A 310 23.38 16.22 -7.13
C GLY A 310 23.38 14.72 -6.83
N LEU A 311 22.21 14.13 -6.63
CA LEU A 311 22.06 12.70 -6.39
C LEU A 311 22.31 11.89 -7.67
N ASP A 312 22.03 12.44 -8.82
CA ASP A 312 22.33 11.86 -10.14
C ASP A 312 23.82 11.55 -10.29
N ALA A 313 24.70 12.51 -9.96
CA ALA A 313 26.15 12.29 -9.99
C ALA A 313 26.59 11.18 -9.00
N ALA A 314 25.99 11.12 -7.81
CA ALA A 314 26.29 10.05 -6.84
C ALA A 314 25.83 8.66 -7.33
N VAL A 315 24.64 8.58 -7.94
CA VAL A 315 24.14 7.35 -8.58
C VAL A 315 25.06 6.93 -9.73
N MET A 316 25.43 7.87 -10.60
CA MET A 316 26.36 7.60 -11.71
C MET A 316 27.71 7.07 -11.21
N ALA A 317 28.26 7.69 -10.17
CA ALA A 317 29.51 7.24 -9.57
C ALA A 317 29.41 5.82 -8.98
N HIS A 318 28.29 5.50 -8.30
CA HIS A 318 28.04 4.19 -7.70
C HIS A 318 27.93 3.09 -8.77
N VAL A 319 27.12 3.33 -9.82
CA VAL A 319 26.91 2.37 -10.91
C VAL A 319 28.16 2.20 -11.77
N SER A 320 28.88 3.30 -12.07
CA SER A 320 30.12 3.26 -12.85
C SER A 320 31.26 2.53 -12.10
N ALA A 321 31.26 2.57 -10.79
CA ALA A 321 32.17 1.78 -9.94
C ALA A 321 31.77 0.29 -9.87
N ASP A 322 30.80 -0.14 -10.65
CA ASP A 322 30.26 -1.50 -10.72
C ASP A 322 29.82 -2.03 -9.33
N LYS A 323 29.25 -1.17 -8.50
CA LYS A 323 28.69 -1.55 -7.21
C LYS A 323 27.25 -2.09 -7.37
N PRO A 324 26.82 -2.98 -6.48
CA PRO A 324 25.48 -3.55 -6.51
C PRO A 324 24.38 -2.47 -6.55
N THR A 325 23.52 -2.55 -7.56
CA THR A 325 22.41 -1.62 -7.75
C THR A 325 21.15 -2.39 -8.13
N LEU A 326 20.05 -2.11 -7.45
CA LEU A 326 18.71 -2.60 -7.76
C LEU A 326 17.85 -1.43 -8.25
N ALA A 327 17.29 -1.53 -9.44
CA ALA A 327 16.39 -0.52 -9.98
C ALA A 327 15.03 -1.15 -10.27
N ILE A 328 13.97 -0.57 -9.71
CA ILE A 328 12.62 -1.12 -9.80
C ILE A 328 11.71 -0.15 -10.54
N CYS A 329 11.02 -0.60 -11.59
CA CYS A 329 10.00 0.10 -12.35
C CYS A 329 10.46 1.51 -12.80
N GLY A 330 9.97 2.59 -12.19
CA GLY A 330 10.44 3.94 -12.47
C GLY A 330 11.97 4.11 -12.28
N GLY A 331 12.55 3.45 -11.28
CA GLY A 331 13.99 3.44 -11.07
C GLY A 331 14.76 2.78 -12.22
N LEU A 332 14.22 1.70 -12.80
CA LEU A 332 14.74 1.11 -14.04
C LEU A 332 14.69 2.15 -15.17
N GLN A 333 13.54 2.81 -15.36
CA GLN A 333 13.37 3.80 -16.45
C GLN A 333 14.37 4.96 -16.33
N MET A 334 14.67 5.40 -15.12
CA MET A 334 15.65 6.47 -14.85
C MET A 334 17.07 6.12 -15.32
N LEU A 335 17.46 4.85 -15.30
CA LEU A 335 18.82 4.41 -15.66
C LEU A 335 19.09 4.39 -17.16
N GLY A 336 18.05 4.37 -18.01
CA GLY A 336 18.16 4.38 -19.47
C GLY A 336 18.67 5.69 -20.04
N SER A 337 18.75 5.75 -21.38
CA SER A 337 19.14 6.93 -22.14
C SER A 337 18.08 8.03 -22.04
N GLU A 338 16.82 7.65 -22.23
CA GLU A 338 15.68 8.56 -22.21
C GLU A 338 14.36 7.86 -21.85
N VAL A 339 13.41 8.65 -21.41
CA VAL A 339 11.99 8.30 -21.28
C VAL A 339 11.21 9.16 -22.26
N GLN A 340 10.63 8.54 -23.27
CA GLN A 340 9.80 9.16 -24.28
C GLN A 340 8.34 9.11 -23.87
N ASP A 341 7.63 10.21 -24.10
CA ASP A 341 6.20 10.31 -23.79
C ASP A 341 5.44 11.05 -24.91
N PRO A 342 5.26 10.41 -26.07
CA PRO A 342 4.62 11.05 -27.20
C PRO A 342 3.14 11.41 -26.98
N LEU A 343 2.52 10.80 -25.98
CA LEU A 343 1.09 10.95 -25.69
C LEU A 343 0.80 11.75 -24.41
N GLY A 344 1.82 12.24 -23.71
CA GLY A 344 1.67 13.04 -22.47
C GLY A 344 1.11 12.26 -21.29
N VAL A 345 1.54 11.01 -21.12
CA VAL A 345 1.04 10.10 -20.05
C VAL A 345 1.58 10.46 -18.67
N GLU A 346 2.91 10.68 -18.56
CA GLU A 346 3.60 11.00 -17.29
C GLU A 346 4.71 12.05 -17.46
N GLY A 347 5.05 12.41 -18.69
CA GLY A 347 6.10 13.38 -19.05
C GLY A 347 7.39 12.73 -19.55
N ALA A 348 7.97 13.32 -20.61
CA ALA A 348 9.25 12.91 -21.18
C ALA A 348 10.45 13.44 -20.38
N ALA A 349 11.54 12.68 -20.32
CA ALA A 349 12.77 13.09 -19.65
C ALA A 349 14.01 12.40 -20.24
N ARG A 350 15.16 13.10 -20.21
CA ARG A 350 16.45 12.46 -20.41
C ARG A 350 16.79 11.61 -19.19
N GLY A 351 17.08 10.32 -19.38
CA GLY A 351 17.53 9.41 -18.34
C GLY A 351 18.95 9.71 -17.83
N LEU A 352 19.50 8.83 -17.03
CA LEU A 352 20.87 8.92 -16.53
C LEU A 352 21.90 8.36 -17.51
N GLY A 353 21.46 7.62 -18.54
CA GLY A 353 22.32 7.06 -19.59
C GLY A 353 23.31 6.00 -19.08
N LEU A 354 22.95 5.29 -18.02
CA LEU A 354 23.80 4.29 -17.39
C LEU A 354 23.62 2.89 -17.97
N LEU A 355 22.44 2.60 -18.49
CA LEU A 355 22.12 1.33 -19.14
C LEU A 355 21.67 1.59 -20.59
N PRO A 356 22.07 0.71 -21.55
CA PRO A 356 21.80 0.89 -22.96
C PRO A 356 20.36 0.46 -23.32
N TYR A 357 19.39 1.24 -22.92
CA TYR A 357 17.98 1.12 -23.29
C TYR A 357 17.26 2.45 -23.18
N SER A 358 16.16 2.58 -23.89
CA SER A 358 15.20 3.66 -23.76
C SER A 358 13.84 3.14 -23.33
N THR A 359 13.00 4.01 -22.79
CA THR A 359 11.63 3.69 -22.38
C THR A 359 10.66 4.61 -23.11
N GLU A 360 9.58 4.06 -23.64
CA GLU A 360 8.46 4.80 -24.22
C GLU A 360 7.20 4.54 -23.41
N PHE A 361 6.50 5.60 -23.00
CA PHE A 361 5.23 5.46 -22.30
C PHE A 361 4.09 5.12 -23.26
N GLN A 362 3.32 4.11 -22.89
CA GLN A 362 2.13 3.65 -23.61
C GLN A 362 0.86 4.16 -22.92
N PRO A 363 -0.23 4.42 -23.66
CA PRO A 363 -1.49 4.89 -23.09
C PRO A 363 -2.11 3.84 -22.16
N ALA A 364 -2.05 2.58 -22.53
CA ALA A 364 -2.56 1.47 -21.73
C ALA A 364 -1.57 1.10 -20.62
N LYS A 365 -2.07 1.07 -19.40
CA LYS A 365 -1.30 0.62 -18.25
C LYS A 365 -1.26 -0.90 -18.20
N ARG A 366 -0.07 -1.47 -18.00
CA ARG A 366 0.11 -2.91 -17.89
C ARG A 366 -0.03 -3.34 -16.44
N TYR A 367 -0.91 -4.30 -16.20
CA TYR A 367 -1.12 -4.97 -14.92
C TYR A 367 -0.84 -6.45 -15.06
N ARG A 368 0.04 -6.98 -14.23
CA ARG A 368 0.33 -8.40 -14.20
C ARG A 368 0.71 -8.81 -12.78
N HIS A 369 0.22 -9.94 -12.34
CA HIS A 369 0.61 -10.57 -11.08
C HIS A 369 0.86 -12.05 -11.33
N GLY A 370 1.91 -12.60 -10.75
CA GLY A 370 2.22 -14.02 -10.91
C GLY A 370 3.51 -14.43 -10.23
N ARG A 371 3.81 -15.70 -10.41
CA ARG A 371 5.07 -16.27 -9.95
C ARG A 371 6.14 -16.10 -11.03
N HIS A 372 7.28 -15.58 -10.62
CA HIS A 372 8.43 -15.28 -11.48
C HIS A 372 9.68 -15.97 -10.97
N SER A 373 10.66 -16.13 -11.84
CA SER A 373 12.03 -16.50 -11.51
C SER A 373 12.98 -15.74 -12.46
N LEU A 374 14.17 -15.44 -11.99
CA LEU A 374 15.18 -14.78 -12.82
C LEU A 374 16.05 -15.83 -13.50
N ALA A 375 16.40 -15.57 -14.77
CA ALA A 375 17.40 -16.31 -15.51
C ALA A 375 18.76 -16.28 -14.77
N PRO A 376 19.75 -17.09 -15.17
CA PRO A 376 21.05 -17.08 -14.52
C PRO A 376 21.63 -15.68 -14.42
N LEU A 377 21.93 -15.24 -13.21
CA LEU A 377 22.53 -13.94 -12.90
C LEU A 377 24.02 -14.09 -12.58
N SER A 378 24.74 -12.97 -12.54
CA SER A 378 26.16 -12.95 -12.24
C SER A 378 26.48 -11.99 -11.08
N GLY A 379 27.70 -12.12 -10.51
CA GLY A 379 28.21 -11.24 -9.46
C GLY A 379 27.35 -11.26 -8.19
N PHE A 380 27.09 -10.10 -7.62
CA PHE A 380 26.27 -9.95 -6.42
C PHE A 380 24.89 -10.64 -6.53
N TRP A 381 24.29 -10.62 -7.70
CA TRP A 381 22.96 -11.16 -7.94
C TRP A 381 22.91 -12.67 -8.22
N ALA A 382 24.06 -13.32 -8.38
CA ALA A 382 24.15 -14.74 -8.78
C ALA A 382 23.30 -15.67 -7.89
N ALA A 383 23.23 -15.38 -6.60
CA ALA A 383 22.46 -16.17 -5.62
C ALA A 383 20.91 -16.09 -5.81
N LEU A 384 20.42 -15.16 -6.64
CA LEU A 384 19.01 -15.04 -6.97
C LEU A 384 18.59 -15.88 -8.18
N SER A 385 19.56 -16.45 -8.93
CA SER A 385 19.30 -17.25 -10.13
C SER A 385 18.33 -18.40 -9.84
N GLY A 386 17.23 -18.47 -10.60
CA GLY A 386 16.24 -19.54 -10.48
C GLY A 386 15.39 -19.52 -9.20
N ILE A 387 15.58 -18.55 -8.29
CA ILE A 387 14.71 -18.44 -7.12
C ILE A 387 13.31 -17.99 -7.59
N GLY A 388 12.29 -18.81 -7.29
CA GLY A 388 10.90 -18.46 -7.54
C GLY A 388 10.36 -17.50 -6.48
N PHE A 389 9.68 -16.43 -6.91
CA PHE A 389 9.01 -15.45 -6.06
C PHE A 389 7.72 -14.95 -6.69
N ASP A 390 6.79 -14.51 -5.88
CA ASP A 390 5.59 -13.84 -6.35
C ASP A 390 5.89 -12.35 -6.55
N ALA A 391 5.46 -11.81 -7.68
CA ALA A 391 5.68 -10.41 -8.04
C ALA A 391 4.54 -9.86 -8.88
N TYR A 392 4.49 -8.54 -8.99
CA TYR A 392 3.51 -7.86 -9.81
C TYR A 392 4.15 -6.72 -10.62
N GLU A 393 3.50 -6.37 -11.71
CA GLU A 393 3.90 -5.34 -12.65
C GLU A 393 2.79 -4.30 -12.78
N ILE A 394 3.13 -3.03 -12.58
CA ILE A 394 2.23 -1.88 -12.78
C ILE A 394 3.01 -0.80 -13.51
N ARG A 395 2.85 -0.65 -14.81
CA ARG A 395 3.61 0.34 -15.58
C ARG A 395 2.90 0.82 -16.84
N HIS A 396 3.28 1.99 -17.29
CA HIS A 396 2.99 2.51 -18.65
C HIS A 396 4.18 2.31 -19.59
N GLY A 397 5.41 2.33 -19.07
CA GLY A 397 6.61 2.30 -19.87
C GLY A 397 6.90 0.94 -20.52
N GLU A 398 7.27 0.95 -21.80
CA GLU A 398 7.89 -0.16 -22.49
C GLU A 398 9.35 0.17 -22.74
N THR A 399 10.25 -0.69 -22.22
CA THR A 399 11.71 -0.50 -22.35
C THR A 399 12.27 -1.40 -23.43
N ARG A 400 13.10 -0.81 -24.28
CA ARG A 400 13.76 -1.50 -25.40
C ARG A 400 15.27 -1.30 -25.29
N ALA A 401 16.01 -2.42 -25.46
CA ALA A 401 17.46 -2.38 -25.52
C ALA A 401 17.93 -1.58 -26.74
N GLU A 402 18.99 -0.81 -26.55
CA GLU A 402 19.64 -0.03 -27.61
C GLU A 402 21.00 -0.67 -27.97
N PRO A 403 21.44 -0.59 -29.24
CA PRO A 403 22.78 -0.96 -29.60
C PRO A 403 23.81 -0.13 -28.81
N HIS A 404 24.77 -0.78 -28.18
CA HIS A 404 25.80 -0.09 -27.41
C HIS A 404 27.18 -0.70 -27.69
N PRO A 405 28.21 0.12 -27.91
CA PRO A 405 29.56 -0.36 -28.28
C PRO A 405 30.35 -0.94 -27.11
N SER A 406 29.80 -0.96 -25.88
CA SER A 406 30.49 -1.49 -24.70
C SER A 406 30.72 -2.99 -24.77
N ALA A 407 31.85 -3.45 -24.25
CA ALA A 407 32.15 -4.86 -24.02
C ALA A 407 31.19 -5.53 -22.99
N ARG A 408 30.49 -4.75 -22.17
CA ARG A 408 29.44 -5.26 -21.28
C ARG A 408 28.15 -5.45 -22.09
N SER A 409 27.54 -6.61 -21.97
CA SER A 409 26.24 -6.88 -22.59
C SER A 409 25.08 -6.62 -21.64
N LEU A 410 24.07 -5.90 -22.11
CA LEU A 410 22.77 -5.85 -21.45
C LEU A 410 22.10 -7.22 -21.64
N ARG A 411 21.81 -7.92 -20.57
CA ARG A 411 21.25 -9.27 -20.61
C ARG A 411 19.84 -9.25 -20.04
N ALA A 412 18.85 -9.70 -20.82
CA ALA A 412 17.51 -9.95 -20.34
C ALA A 412 17.52 -11.08 -19.29
N VAL A 413 16.87 -10.86 -18.15
CA VAL A 413 16.88 -11.81 -17.02
C VAL A 413 15.48 -12.15 -16.50
N ALA A 414 14.44 -11.51 -17.04
CA ALA A 414 13.05 -11.83 -16.78
C ALA A 414 12.27 -11.84 -18.09
N ASP A 415 11.20 -12.64 -18.14
CA ASP A 415 10.34 -12.78 -19.30
C ASP A 415 9.64 -11.47 -19.69
N ASP A 416 9.18 -11.36 -20.93
CA ASP A 416 8.41 -10.23 -21.47
C ASP A 416 9.08 -8.85 -21.28
N HIS A 417 10.40 -8.79 -21.40
CA HIS A 417 11.14 -7.54 -21.16
C HIS A 417 10.88 -6.90 -19.79
N CYS A 418 10.67 -7.74 -18.77
CA CYS A 418 10.45 -7.31 -17.39
C CYS A 418 11.73 -7.07 -16.61
N GLY A 419 12.92 -7.37 -17.16
CA GLY A 419 14.15 -7.13 -16.43
C GLY A 419 15.43 -7.41 -17.17
N TRP A 420 16.47 -6.69 -16.75
CA TRP A 420 17.82 -6.76 -17.33
C TRP A 420 18.88 -6.76 -16.23
N GLN A 421 20.01 -7.39 -16.54
CA GLN A 421 21.24 -7.23 -15.80
C GLN A 421 22.31 -6.57 -16.67
N TYR A 422 23.00 -5.56 -16.12
CA TYR A 422 24.14 -4.90 -16.73
C TYR A 422 25.23 -4.71 -15.66
N GLY A 423 26.32 -5.50 -15.73
CA GLY A 423 27.31 -5.57 -14.65
C GLY A 423 26.65 -5.97 -13.32
N GLN A 424 26.88 -5.18 -12.28
CA GLN A 424 26.29 -5.36 -10.95
C GLN A 424 24.91 -4.65 -10.79
N THR A 425 24.36 -4.10 -11.86
CA THR A 425 23.03 -3.50 -11.84
C THR A 425 21.98 -4.52 -12.28
N LEU A 426 20.98 -4.75 -11.43
CA LEU A 426 19.76 -5.50 -11.70
C LEU A 426 18.59 -4.50 -11.81
N ALA A 427 17.97 -4.44 -12.98
CA ALA A 427 16.88 -3.53 -13.29
C ALA A 427 15.61 -4.32 -13.67
N LEU A 428 14.51 -4.16 -12.89
CA LEU A 428 13.32 -4.98 -13.00
C LEU A 428 12.05 -4.11 -13.02
N TYR A 429 11.04 -4.54 -13.77
CA TYR A 429 9.67 -4.03 -13.65
C TYR A 429 8.87 -4.74 -12.55
N LEU A 430 9.42 -5.77 -11.94
CA LEU A 430 8.76 -6.64 -10.98
C LEU A 430 8.84 -6.04 -9.57
N HIS A 431 7.68 -5.67 -9.04
CA HIS A 431 7.51 -5.25 -7.64
C HIS A 431 7.27 -6.47 -6.73
N GLY A 432 7.60 -6.35 -5.44
CA GLY A 432 7.35 -7.36 -4.44
C GLY A 432 8.43 -8.45 -4.34
N MET A 433 9.48 -8.42 -5.16
CA MET A 433 10.57 -9.41 -5.12
C MET A 433 11.21 -9.51 -3.72
N LEU A 434 11.40 -8.37 -3.05
CA LEU A 434 12.01 -8.28 -1.71
C LEU A 434 11.10 -8.85 -0.60
N GLU A 435 9.84 -9.11 -0.89
CA GLU A 435 8.91 -9.76 0.06
C GLU A 435 9.14 -11.27 0.15
N SER A 436 9.88 -11.85 -0.80
CA SER A 436 10.23 -13.27 -0.77
C SER A 436 11.34 -13.56 0.26
N PRO A 437 11.09 -14.46 1.24
CA PRO A 437 12.11 -14.84 2.19
C PRO A 437 13.33 -15.51 1.57
N ALA A 438 13.13 -16.20 0.45
CA ALA A 438 14.22 -16.84 -0.28
C ALA A 438 15.15 -15.79 -0.90
N VAL A 439 14.56 -14.75 -1.51
CA VAL A 439 15.28 -13.59 -2.06
C VAL A 439 16.01 -12.84 -0.96
N MET A 440 15.34 -12.50 0.14
CA MET A 440 15.95 -11.79 1.26
C MET A 440 17.13 -12.54 1.87
N ARG A 441 17.01 -13.85 2.06
CA ARG A 441 18.15 -14.69 2.51
C ARG A 441 19.31 -14.68 1.53
N ALA A 442 19.03 -14.68 0.23
CA ALA A 442 20.07 -14.65 -0.80
C ALA A 442 20.79 -13.30 -0.82
N VAL A 443 20.08 -12.18 -0.73
CA VAL A 443 20.65 -10.82 -0.64
C VAL A 443 21.53 -10.68 0.61
N ARG A 444 21.04 -11.10 1.78
CA ARG A 444 21.81 -11.03 3.03
C ARG A 444 23.15 -11.78 2.99
N ARG A 445 23.18 -12.96 2.34
CA ARG A 445 24.38 -13.80 2.24
C ARG A 445 25.52 -13.17 1.43
N GLN A 446 25.26 -12.08 0.72
CA GLN A 446 26.29 -11.41 -0.08
C GLN A 446 27.27 -10.58 0.76
N HIS A 447 26.94 -10.26 2.03
CA HIS A 447 27.88 -9.57 2.92
C HIS A 447 28.89 -10.55 3.54
N PRO A 448 30.22 -10.26 3.51
CA PRO A 448 31.26 -11.16 4.02
C PRO A 448 31.08 -11.58 5.48
N ASP A 449 30.61 -10.67 6.33
CA ASP A 449 30.41 -10.95 7.77
C ASP A 449 29.13 -11.73 8.06
N ALA A 450 28.18 -11.78 7.14
CA ALA A 450 26.97 -12.61 7.29
C ALA A 450 27.30 -14.11 7.37
N ARG A 451 28.42 -14.53 6.77
CA ARG A 451 28.92 -15.92 6.86
C ARG A 451 29.40 -16.26 8.27
N ARG A 452 30.04 -15.35 8.98
CA ARG A 452 30.55 -15.55 10.37
C ARG A 452 29.43 -15.59 11.41
N HIS A 453 28.30 -14.86 11.19
CA HIS A 453 27.16 -14.85 12.11
C HIS A 453 26.27 -16.08 11.97
N SER A 454 26.19 -16.69 10.78
CA SER A 454 25.41 -17.93 10.57
C SER A 454 26.01 -19.14 11.30
N GLU A 455 27.32 -19.16 11.53
CA GLU A 455 27.98 -20.23 12.25
C GLU A 455 27.83 -20.10 13.77
N ARG A 456 27.76 -18.88 14.31
CA ARG A 456 27.53 -18.63 15.75
C ARG A 456 26.07 -18.81 16.19
N SER A 457 25.09 -18.64 15.28
CA SER A 457 23.67 -18.77 15.61
C SER A 457 23.11 -20.20 15.51
N ARG A 458 23.91 -21.19 15.09
CA ARG A 458 23.52 -22.61 15.11
C ARG A 458 23.32 -23.20 16.52
N GLY A 459 23.69 -22.48 17.58
CA GLY A 459 23.51 -22.88 18.98
C GLY A 459 22.23 -22.41 19.66
N PHE A 460 21.45 -21.53 19.04
CA PHE A 460 20.16 -21.10 19.56
C PHE A 460 19.05 -21.50 18.60
N HIS A 461 18.29 -22.52 18.95
CA HIS A 461 17.04 -22.88 18.27
C HIS A 461 16.02 -21.73 18.38
N ARG A 462 16.13 -20.75 17.48
CA ARG A 462 15.02 -19.88 17.16
C ARG A 462 14.20 -20.55 16.06
N PRO A 463 12.87 -20.70 16.21
CA PRO A 463 12.04 -21.25 15.13
C PRO A 463 12.22 -20.37 13.88
N ALA A 464 12.48 -21.02 12.76
CA ALA A 464 12.69 -20.36 11.48
C ALA A 464 11.49 -19.49 11.13
N LEU A 465 11.72 -18.17 11.14
CA LEU A 465 10.75 -17.18 10.67
C LEU A 465 10.60 -17.35 9.14
N ARG A 466 9.48 -17.90 8.71
CA ARG A 466 9.11 -17.97 7.30
C ARG A 466 8.51 -16.62 6.90
N GLY A 467 9.21 -15.91 6.05
CA GLY A 467 9.04 -14.50 5.74
C GLY A 467 8.20 -14.18 4.52
N GLY A 468 7.96 -12.93 4.32
CA GLY A 468 7.14 -12.33 3.28
C GLY A 468 5.85 -11.76 3.85
N CYS A 469 5.05 -11.08 3.04
CA CYS A 469 3.72 -10.60 3.43
C CYS A 469 2.82 -11.67 4.07
N ILE A 470 3.05 -12.95 3.72
CA ILE A 470 2.54 -14.12 4.43
C ILE A 470 2.99 -14.11 5.90
N ASP A 471 4.12 -13.50 6.24
CA ASP A 471 4.68 -13.47 7.60
C ASP A 471 4.07 -12.38 8.49
N VAL A 472 3.51 -11.31 7.96
CA VAL A 472 2.64 -10.43 8.76
C VAL A 472 1.45 -11.24 9.26
N VAL A 473 0.85 -12.03 8.38
CA VAL A 473 -0.23 -12.96 8.71
C VAL A 473 0.29 -14.12 9.56
N ALA A 474 1.53 -14.62 9.35
CA ALA A 474 2.16 -15.67 10.14
C ALA A 474 2.67 -15.16 11.48
N ARG A 475 3.17 -13.93 11.60
CA ARG A 475 3.51 -13.29 12.89
C ARG A 475 2.28 -13.09 13.75
N LEU A 476 1.16 -12.76 13.15
CA LEU A 476 -0.14 -12.82 13.81
C LEU A 476 -0.56 -14.28 14.15
N ARG A 477 0.05 -15.31 13.54
CA ARG A 477 -0.13 -16.74 13.89
C ARG A 477 0.82 -17.23 14.98
N MET A 478 2.10 -16.84 14.94
CA MET A 478 3.14 -17.36 15.84
C MET A 478 3.12 -16.79 17.24
N ALA A 479 2.49 -15.64 17.45
CA ALA A 479 2.30 -15.06 18.75
C ALA A 479 1.48 -15.92 19.74
N ARG A 480 1.25 -17.19 19.45
CA ARG A 480 0.78 -18.17 20.47
C ARG A 480 1.79 -18.46 21.57
N HIS A 481 3.07 -18.09 21.38
CA HIS A 481 4.16 -18.38 22.35
C HIS A 481 4.98 -17.14 22.77
N ASP A 482 4.66 -15.95 22.28
CA ASP A 482 5.33 -14.73 22.70
C ASP A 482 4.42 -13.92 23.64
N LYS A 483 4.98 -13.52 24.80
CA LYS A 483 4.29 -12.77 25.85
C LYS A 483 3.67 -11.45 25.38
N SER A 484 4.02 -10.95 24.18
CA SER A 484 3.51 -9.72 23.58
C SER A 484 2.11 -9.85 22.96
N MET A 485 1.70 -11.06 22.51
CA MET A 485 0.35 -11.29 21.97
C MET A 485 -0.69 -11.66 23.03
N THR A 486 -0.26 -12.07 24.18
CA THR A 486 -1.11 -12.16 25.37
C THR A 486 -1.81 -10.82 25.67
N GLN A 487 -1.36 -9.70 25.07
CA GLN A 487 -1.95 -8.38 25.31
C GLN A 487 -3.21 -8.09 24.48
N ILE A 488 -3.39 -8.68 23.28
CA ILE A 488 -4.70 -8.60 22.59
C ILE A 488 -5.67 -9.61 23.19
N ASP A 489 -5.18 -10.78 23.60
CA ASP A 489 -5.98 -11.76 24.36
C ASP A 489 -6.21 -11.33 25.83
N GLN A 490 -5.41 -10.38 26.36
CA GLN A 490 -5.57 -9.73 27.66
C GLN A 490 -6.45 -8.47 27.62
N LEU A 491 -7.08 -8.16 26.49
CA LEU A 491 -8.24 -7.28 26.52
C LEU A 491 -9.19 -7.86 27.58
N ARG A 492 -9.48 -7.04 28.62
CA ARG A 492 -10.38 -7.48 29.72
C ARG A 492 -11.61 -8.16 29.11
N PRO A 493 -12.21 -9.15 29.78
CA PRO A 493 -13.43 -9.81 29.31
C PRO A 493 -14.50 -8.83 28.82
N THR A 494 -14.58 -7.64 29.40
CA THR A 494 -15.41 -6.51 28.99
C THR A 494 -15.11 -6.00 27.58
N THR A 495 -13.85 -5.87 27.18
CA THR A 495 -13.48 -5.38 25.83
C THR A 495 -13.81 -6.43 24.77
N VAL A 496 -13.56 -7.70 25.07
CA VAL A 496 -13.96 -8.83 24.20
C VAL A 496 -15.48 -8.91 24.09
N THR A 497 -16.22 -8.66 25.18
CA THR A 497 -17.68 -8.61 25.19
C THR A 497 -18.20 -7.43 24.38
N ILE A 498 -17.57 -6.27 24.45
CA ILE A 498 -17.94 -5.09 23.68
C ILE A 498 -17.62 -5.30 22.17
N LEU A 499 -16.46 -5.86 21.82
CA LEU A 499 -16.16 -6.21 20.43
C LEU A 499 -17.14 -7.26 19.89
N LYS A 500 -17.57 -8.22 20.72
CA LYS A 500 -18.64 -9.15 20.38
C LYS A 500 -19.99 -8.45 20.21
N SER A 501 -20.27 -7.39 20.97
CA SER A 501 -21.52 -6.64 20.86
C SER A 501 -21.59 -5.73 19.63
N LEU A 502 -20.45 -5.33 19.06
CA LEU A 502 -20.39 -4.57 17.80
C LEU A 502 -20.86 -5.40 16.60
N ILE A 503 -20.67 -6.72 16.66
CA ILE A 503 -21.21 -7.69 15.69
C ILE A 503 -21.91 -8.80 16.48
N PRO A 504 -23.06 -8.56 17.11
CA PRO A 504 -23.80 -9.59 17.82
C PRO A 504 -24.33 -10.62 16.81
N GLY A 505 -24.02 -11.88 16.99
CA GLY A 505 -24.54 -12.99 16.20
C GLY A 505 -25.42 -13.86 17.07
N ASP A 506 -26.61 -14.24 16.58
CA ASP A 506 -27.46 -15.28 17.18
C ASP A 506 -26.91 -16.69 16.97
N ARG A 507 -25.73 -16.84 16.37
CA ARG A 507 -25.06 -18.13 16.23
C ARG A 507 -24.08 -18.33 17.38
N PRO A 508 -24.13 -19.49 18.06
CA PRO A 508 -23.09 -19.85 19.00
C PRO A 508 -21.74 -19.88 18.27
N TRP A 509 -20.72 -19.30 18.89
CA TRP A 509 -19.33 -19.27 18.41
C TRP A 509 -18.74 -20.70 18.44
N THR A 510 -19.24 -21.57 17.55
CA THR A 510 -18.74 -22.96 17.44
C THR A 510 -17.41 -22.96 16.71
N SER A 511 -16.42 -23.57 17.32
CA SER A 511 -15.04 -23.71 16.87
C SER A 511 -14.86 -24.78 15.77
N SER A 512 -15.70 -24.84 14.75
CA SER A 512 -15.49 -25.70 13.60
C SER A 512 -15.01 -24.88 12.40
N PRO A 513 -13.79 -25.11 11.91
CA PRO A 513 -13.29 -24.41 10.74
C PRO A 513 -13.91 -25.04 9.47
N ARG A 514 -14.92 -24.41 8.91
CA ARG A 514 -15.27 -24.64 7.50
C ARG A 514 -14.53 -23.59 6.66
N HIS A 515 -13.27 -23.86 6.36
CA HIS A 515 -12.56 -23.16 5.31
C HIS A 515 -12.63 -23.99 4.03
N PRO A 516 -13.04 -23.42 2.90
CA PRO A 516 -12.67 -24.02 1.63
C PRO A 516 -11.13 -23.98 1.52
N PRO A 517 -10.49 -25.01 0.95
CA PRO A 517 -9.05 -25.00 0.73
C PRO A 517 -8.70 -23.80 -0.14
N LEU A 518 -7.63 -23.08 0.21
CA LEU A 518 -6.96 -22.17 -0.69
C LEU A 518 -6.66 -22.97 -1.96
N MET A 519 -7.31 -22.63 -3.06
CA MET A 519 -7.02 -23.22 -4.36
C MET A 519 -5.55 -22.98 -4.68
N ARG A 520 -4.76 -24.03 -4.55
CA ARG A 520 -3.55 -24.21 -5.33
C ARG A 520 -4.05 -24.68 -6.68
N ASP A 521 -3.61 -23.94 -7.72
CA ASP A 521 -3.76 -24.36 -9.11
C ASP A 521 -5.22 -24.47 -9.63
N ALA A 522 -5.84 -23.36 -10.00
CA ALA A 522 -6.90 -23.36 -10.99
C ALA A 522 -6.28 -23.07 -12.37
N PRO A 523 -6.46 -23.96 -13.37
CA PRO A 523 -6.05 -23.67 -14.73
C PRO A 523 -6.89 -22.51 -15.27
N ALA A 524 -6.28 -21.70 -16.13
CA ALA A 524 -6.91 -20.59 -16.83
C ALA A 524 -8.19 -21.09 -17.55
N ALA A 525 -9.34 -20.84 -16.96
CA ALA A 525 -10.62 -21.10 -17.60
C ALA A 525 -10.90 -19.95 -18.58
N ALA A 526 -11.16 -20.32 -19.81
CA ALA A 526 -11.51 -19.47 -20.93
C ALA A 526 -12.67 -18.51 -20.55
N MET A 527 -12.48 -17.23 -20.85
CA MET A 527 -13.56 -16.24 -20.77
C MET A 527 -14.67 -16.57 -21.77
N PRO A 528 -15.94 -16.45 -21.39
CA PRO A 528 -17.01 -16.47 -22.38
C PRO A 528 -17.03 -15.14 -23.14
N SER A 529 -16.91 -15.22 -24.46
CA SER A 529 -17.07 -14.14 -25.41
C SER A 529 -18.56 -13.76 -25.51
N VAL A 530 -19.02 -12.75 -24.79
CA VAL A 530 -20.27 -12.03 -25.14
C VAL A 530 -20.20 -10.62 -24.55
N LEU A 531 -19.79 -9.66 -25.34
CA LEU A 531 -20.32 -8.30 -25.37
C LEU A 531 -20.03 -7.76 -26.78
N ARG A 532 -21.02 -7.93 -27.67
CA ARG A 532 -21.06 -7.21 -28.95
C ARG A 532 -21.38 -5.75 -28.66
N GLU A 533 -20.52 -4.88 -29.15
CA GLU A 533 -20.78 -3.45 -29.24
C GLU A 533 -22.02 -3.18 -30.14
N PRO A 534 -22.85 -2.18 -29.80
CA PRO A 534 -23.88 -1.69 -30.74
C PRO A 534 -23.21 -0.88 -31.87
N PRO A 535 -23.77 -0.91 -33.09
CA PRO A 535 -23.17 -0.24 -34.25
C PRO A 535 -23.24 1.29 -34.11
N ALA A 536 -22.20 1.96 -34.56
CA ALA A 536 -22.09 3.40 -34.66
C ALA A 536 -23.17 4.00 -35.58
N PRO A 537 -23.77 5.17 -35.22
CA PRO A 537 -24.69 5.87 -36.13
C PRO A 537 -23.90 6.50 -37.29
N GLY A 538 -24.44 6.30 -38.50
CA GLY A 538 -23.90 6.81 -39.74
C GLY A 538 -23.97 8.36 -39.85
N PRO A 539 -23.24 8.94 -40.82
CA PRO A 539 -23.05 10.39 -40.93
C PRO A 539 -24.31 11.09 -41.39
N GLN A 540 -24.76 12.06 -40.62
CA GLN A 540 -25.80 13.02 -41.08
C GLN A 540 -25.11 14.21 -41.76
N SER A 541 -25.62 14.54 -42.95
CA SER A 541 -25.23 15.64 -43.80
C SER A 541 -25.62 17.01 -43.20
N PRO A 542 -24.94 18.10 -43.61
CA PRO A 542 -25.12 19.43 -43.02
C PRO A 542 -26.29 20.19 -43.66
N THR A 543 -27.16 20.74 -42.87
CA THR A 543 -28.15 21.75 -43.32
C THR A 543 -28.02 23.04 -42.51
N SER A 544 -27.76 24.07 -43.32
CA SER A 544 -28.12 25.50 -43.24
C SER A 544 -27.92 26.33 -41.96
N LEU A 545 -27.07 27.31 -42.18
CA LEU A 545 -26.92 28.62 -41.54
C LEU A 545 -28.26 29.29 -41.12
N ALA A 546 -28.31 29.70 -39.83
CA ALA A 546 -29.15 30.83 -39.41
C ALA A 546 -28.26 31.82 -38.63
N ARG A 547 -28.17 33.02 -39.18
CA ARG A 547 -27.52 34.23 -38.60
C ARG A 547 -28.37 34.74 -37.44
N PHE A 548 -27.73 35.14 -36.33
CA PHE A 548 -28.31 36.07 -35.36
C PHE A 548 -27.41 37.31 -35.20
N PRO A 549 -27.99 38.47 -34.94
CA PRO A 549 -27.32 39.74 -35.11
C PRO A 549 -26.59 40.21 -33.86
N THR A 550 -25.53 41.00 -34.09
CA THR A 550 -24.80 41.78 -33.15
C THR A 550 -25.66 42.90 -32.59
N THR A 551 -25.65 43.10 -31.24
CA THR A 551 -25.89 44.39 -30.63
C THR A 551 -24.79 44.68 -29.63
N ARG A 552 -24.16 45.88 -29.86
CA ARG A 552 -23.28 46.59 -28.94
C ARG A 552 -24.10 47.19 -27.79
N SER A 553 -23.58 47.17 -26.60
CA SER A 553 -23.26 48.31 -25.74
C SER A 553 -22.52 47.81 -24.51
#